data_6cf103a6f4724cc815b39fe84cf306b9
#
_entry.id   6cf103a6f4724cc815b39fe84cf306b9
#
_cell.length_a   1.000
_cell.length_b   1.000
_cell.length_c   1.000
_cell.angle_alpha   90.00
_cell.angle_beta   90.00
_cell.angle_gamma   90.00
#
_symmetry.space_group_name_H-M   'P 1'
#
loop_
_entity.id
_entity.type
_entity.pdbx_description
1 polymer ?
#
loop_
_entity_poly.entity_id
_entity_poly.type
_entity_poly.pdbx_seq_one_letter_code
_entity_poly.pdbx_strand_id
1 'polypeptide(L)'
;MKRGNLPLIAVLFGGDSPEREVSLSSGRAICKALTEGGAEVEPLEALTAMEMLAAVEKSKADVFFIALHGGWGEDGRLQAAMDLMGRPYTGSGPSACAIAMDKRVSKALFVLDGVPTPAAEYITVADAVEEPQVEISLAVLEKWEKAVVKPCCCGSTVGVTIVDSPGGMRQALDLAAGFDPSVIVEEFIPGREITVTVWEESGETIALPVIQIVPRSGFYTYEAKYTAGKTDYLCPAPISAEETERVCEASVAAHRALGCSVYSRVDLRLTDDGIPYVLEVNTAPGMTATSLVPKSAAAKGWSFPELAMRIAKSSLAIRSGGK
;
A
#
# COMPACT_ATOMS: atom_id res chain seq x y z
N MET A 1 -21.96 15.28 -23.51
CA MET A 1 -21.05 14.31 -24.13
C MET A 1 -20.72 14.78 -25.55
N LYS A 2 -19.60 15.46 -25.74
CA LYS A 2 -19.09 15.85 -27.07
C LYS A 2 -17.56 15.76 -27.01
N ARG A 3 -17.06 14.56 -27.17
CA ARG A 3 -15.75 14.16 -27.69
C ARG A 3 -15.77 12.63 -27.74
N GLY A 4 -15.63 12.02 -28.87
CA GLY A 4 -15.29 10.61 -29.04
C GLY A 4 -13.82 10.39 -28.67
N ASN A 5 -13.33 11.10 -27.68
CA ASN A 5 -11.93 11.11 -27.22
C ASN A 5 -11.84 10.48 -25.85
N LEU A 6 -10.79 9.73 -25.63
CA LEU A 6 -10.33 9.28 -24.33
C LEU A 6 -10.14 10.49 -23.39
N PRO A 7 -10.28 10.31 -22.06
CA PRO A 7 -10.13 11.42 -21.12
C PRO A 7 -8.72 12.02 -21.16
N LEU A 8 -8.60 13.31 -20.87
CA LEU A 8 -7.32 13.93 -20.51
C LEU A 8 -6.96 13.50 -19.09
N ILE A 9 -5.81 12.87 -18.93
CA ILE A 9 -5.36 12.33 -17.66
C ILE A 9 -4.11 13.08 -17.19
N ALA A 10 -4.18 13.79 -16.07
CA ALA A 10 -3.01 14.33 -15.42
C ALA A 10 -2.36 13.27 -14.52
N VAL A 11 -1.04 13.16 -14.54
CA VAL A 11 -0.30 12.25 -13.66
C VAL A 11 0.47 13.06 -12.62
N LEU A 12 0.15 12.85 -11.34
CA LEU A 12 0.74 13.55 -10.20
C LEU A 12 1.90 12.73 -9.62
N PHE A 13 3.12 13.25 -9.63
CA PHE A 13 4.30 12.55 -9.12
C PHE A 13 5.37 13.51 -8.57
N GLY A 14 6.38 12.99 -7.88
CA GLY A 14 7.40 13.76 -7.18
C GLY A 14 7.20 13.70 -5.66
N GLY A 15 6.87 14.83 -5.04
CA GLY A 15 6.71 14.95 -3.58
C GLY A 15 8.05 15.16 -2.86
N ASP A 16 7.99 15.29 -1.54
CA ASP A 16 9.11 15.56 -0.63
C ASP A 16 9.40 14.37 0.32
N SER A 17 8.73 13.24 0.11
CA SER A 17 8.94 12.02 0.91
C SER A 17 10.28 11.35 0.56
N PRO A 18 10.80 10.47 1.44
CA PRO A 18 11.96 9.61 1.10
C PRO A 18 11.75 8.72 -0.13
N GLU A 19 10.50 8.51 -0.56
CA GLU A 19 10.11 7.71 -1.72
C GLU A 19 9.99 8.53 -3.02
N ARG A 20 10.48 9.79 -3.05
CA ARG A 20 10.41 10.67 -4.23
C ARG A 20 10.90 10.00 -5.52
N GLU A 21 12.05 9.32 -5.49
CA GLU A 21 12.60 8.65 -6.68
C GLU A 21 11.70 7.52 -7.20
N VAL A 22 11.03 6.82 -6.29
CA VAL A 22 10.02 5.80 -6.65
C VAL A 22 8.83 6.46 -7.32
N SER A 23 8.38 7.61 -6.80
CA SER A 23 7.30 8.41 -7.38
C SER A 23 7.64 8.92 -8.78
N LEU A 24 8.84 9.47 -8.98
CA LEU A 24 9.31 9.91 -10.28
C LEU A 24 9.35 8.76 -11.30
N SER A 25 9.83 7.60 -10.90
CA SER A 25 9.87 6.40 -11.74
C SER A 25 8.48 5.91 -12.09
N SER A 26 7.56 5.81 -11.11
CA SER A 26 6.17 5.42 -11.28
C SER A 26 5.43 6.40 -12.19
N GLY A 27 5.57 7.71 -11.94
CA GLY A 27 4.92 8.76 -12.74
C GLY A 27 5.31 8.71 -14.21
N ARG A 28 6.60 8.58 -14.51
CA ARG A 28 7.09 8.45 -15.91
C ARG A 28 6.58 7.17 -16.57
N ALA A 29 6.55 6.04 -15.85
CA ALA A 29 6.05 4.78 -16.36
C ALA A 29 4.54 4.85 -16.65
N ILE A 30 3.76 5.47 -15.75
CA ILE A 30 2.31 5.69 -15.93
C ILE A 30 2.04 6.63 -17.12
N CYS A 31 2.76 7.77 -17.22
CA CYS A 31 2.61 8.67 -18.38
C CYS A 31 2.81 7.93 -19.70
N LYS A 32 3.87 7.11 -19.78
CA LYS A 32 4.16 6.30 -20.96
C LYS A 32 3.02 5.30 -21.23
N ALA A 33 2.60 4.56 -20.20
CA ALA A 33 1.55 3.55 -20.33
C ALA A 33 0.20 4.15 -20.78
N LEU A 34 -0.21 5.28 -20.21
CA LEU A 34 -1.44 5.98 -20.58
C LEU A 34 -1.38 6.51 -22.03
N THR A 35 -0.23 7.04 -22.45
CA THR A 35 -0.01 7.48 -23.83
C THR A 35 -0.08 6.31 -24.82
N GLU A 36 0.55 5.16 -24.49
CA GLU A 36 0.44 3.92 -25.27
C GLU A 36 -0.99 3.38 -25.30
N GLY A 37 -1.77 3.59 -24.22
CA GLY A 37 -3.20 3.31 -24.13
C GLY A 37 -4.09 4.28 -24.91
N GLY A 38 -3.48 5.29 -25.56
CA GLY A 38 -4.14 6.27 -26.43
C GLY A 38 -4.70 7.50 -25.70
N ALA A 39 -4.49 7.66 -24.38
CA ALA A 39 -4.94 8.84 -23.64
C ALA A 39 -4.10 10.08 -23.98
N GLU A 40 -4.71 11.27 -23.85
CA GLU A 40 -3.97 12.52 -23.72
C GLU A 40 -3.47 12.64 -22.28
N VAL A 41 -2.17 12.91 -22.10
CA VAL A 41 -1.51 12.86 -20.78
C VAL A 41 -0.84 14.18 -20.44
N GLU A 42 -1.12 14.69 -19.24
CA GLU A 42 -0.48 15.88 -18.66
C GLU A 42 0.38 15.48 -17.48
N PRO A 43 1.73 15.45 -17.58
CA PRO A 43 2.60 15.17 -16.43
C PRO A 43 2.67 16.38 -15.50
N LEU A 44 2.38 16.18 -14.22
CA LEU A 44 2.45 17.19 -13.16
C LEU A 44 3.45 16.74 -12.10
N GLU A 45 4.68 17.23 -12.20
CA GLU A 45 5.72 17.02 -11.20
C GLU A 45 5.75 18.22 -10.24
N ALA A 46 5.75 17.95 -8.93
CA ALA A 46 5.91 18.96 -7.91
C ALA A 46 6.75 18.43 -6.73
N LEU A 47 7.37 19.33 -5.98
CA LEU A 47 8.12 18.99 -4.77
C LEU A 47 7.21 19.03 -3.54
N THR A 48 6.41 20.10 -3.42
CA THR A 48 5.56 20.35 -2.26
C THR A 48 4.09 20.11 -2.55
N ALA A 49 3.30 19.85 -1.49
CA ALA A 49 1.84 19.71 -1.60
C ALA A 49 1.19 20.98 -2.20
N MET A 50 1.66 22.17 -1.81
CA MET A 50 1.10 23.43 -2.31
C MET A 50 1.37 23.63 -3.80
N GLU A 51 2.55 23.30 -4.28
CA GLU A 51 2.87 23.34 -5.73
C GLU A 51 1.97 22.36 -6.50
N MET A 52 1.77 21.15 -5.96
CA MET A 52 0.91 20.15 -6.56
C MET A 52 -0.55 20.63 -6.64
N LEU A 53 -1.10 21.16 -5.56
CA LEU A 53 -2.48 21.68 -5.55
C LEU A 53 -2.65 22.86 -6.52
N ALA A 54 -1.67 23.74 -6.62
CA ALA A 54 -1.68 24.84 -7.60
C ALA A 54 -1.62 24.34 -9.05
N ALA A 55 -0.92 23.23 -9.31
CA ALA A 55 -0.89 22.58 -10.62
C ALA A 55 -2.24 21.91 -10.93
N VAL A 56 -2.83 21.18 -9.97
CA VAL A 56 -4.16 20.57 -10.09
C VAL A 56 -5.24 21.60 -10.36
N GLU A 57 -5.20 22.76 -9.70
CA GLU A 57 -6.18 23.85 -9.92
C GLU A 57 -6.16 24.37 -11.36
N LYS A 58 -4.98 24.53 -11.94
CA LYS A 58 -4.79 25.05 -13.31
C LYS A 58 -5.08 24.03 -14.40
N SER A 59 -4.92 22.75 -14.11
CA SER A 59 -5.11 21.66 -15.05
C SER A 59 -6.57 21.55 -15.53
N LYS A 60 -6.75 21.09 -16.77
CA LYS A 60 -8.05 20.80 -17.38
C LYS A 60 -8.29 19.29 -17.47
N ALA A 61 -7.50 18.48 -16.79
CA ALA A 61 -7.65 17.04 -16.79
C ALA A 61 -9.03 16.59 -16.25
N ASP A 62 -9.56 15.54 -16.87
CA ASP A 62 -10.80 14.90 -16.45
C ASP A 62 -10.59 14.04 -15.21
N VAL A 63 -9.38 13.48 -15.04
CA VAL A 63 -8.98 12.66 -13.88
C VAL A 63 -7.48 12.81 -13.62
N PHE A 64 -7.13 12.75 -12.34
CA PHE A 64 -5.76 12.88 -11.86
C PHE A 64 -5.24 11.54 -11.36
N PHE A 65 -4.25 10.97 -12.05
CA PHE A 65 -3.60 9.73 -11.66
C PHE A 65 -2.56 10.02 -10.58
N ILE A 66 -2.79 9.57 -9.35
CA ILE A 66 -1.86 9.76 -8.23
C ILE A 66 -0.77 8.68 -8.31
N ALA A 67 0.47 9.12 -8.57
CA ALA A 67 1.69 8.31 -8.58
C ALA A 67 2.69 8.78 -7.51
N LEU A 68 2.20 9.50 -6.51
CA LEU A 68 2.96 9.89 -5.33
C LEU A 68 3.09 8.71 -4.37
N HIS A 69 4.21 8.62 -3.67
CA HIS A 69 4.49 7.60 -2.68
C HIS A 69 4.97 8.23 -1.37
N GLY A 70 4.44 7.70 -0.26
CA GLY A 70 4.70 8.21 1.08
C GLY A 70 4.08 9.59 1.37
N GLY A 71 4.02 9.93 2.66
CA GLY A 71 3.59 11.23 3.13
C GLY A 71 2.21 11.66 2.63
N TRP A 72 2.05 12.95 2.33
CA TRP A 72 0.79 13.57 1.94
C TRP A 72 0.16 13.02 0.64
N GLY A 73 0.92 12.29 -0.16
CA GLY A 73 0.41 11.64 -1.38
C GLY A 73 -0.40 10.39 -1.11
N GLU A 74 -0.13 9.67 0.00
CA GLU A 74 -0.74 8.39 0.35
C GLU A 74 -1.65 8.42 1.58
N ASP A 75 -1.50 9.43 2.47
CA ASP A 75 -2.16 9.46 3.78
C ASP A 75 -3.57 10.10 3.78
N GLY A 76 -4.12 10.37 2.62
CA GLY A 76 -5.47 10.92 2.46
C GLY A 76 -5.54 12.45 2.40
N ARG A 77 -4.48 13.19 2.74
CA ARG A 77 -4.50 14.66 2.72
C ARG A 77 -4.67 15.24 1.32
N LEU A 78 -3.95 14.71 0.34
CA LEU A 78 -4.11 15.11 -1.07
C LEU A 78 -5.51 14.77 -1.57
N GLN A 79 -5.98 13.56 -1.28
CA GLN A 79 -7.29 13.07 -1.68
C GLN A 79 -8.41 13.96 -1.12
N ALA A 80 -8.32 14.35 0.16
CA ALA A 80 -9.28 15.28 0.79
C ALA A 80 -9.27 16.67 0.15
N ALA A 81 -8.10 17.21 -0.16
CA ALA A 81 -7.97 18.48 -0.85
C ALA A 81 -8.59 18.42 -2.27
N MET A 82 -8.36 17.34 -3.00
CA MET A 82 -8.93 17.14 -4.33
C MET A 82 -10.45 16.97 -4.30
N ASP A 83 -11.00 16.30 -3.27
CA ASP A 83 -12.46 16.20 -3.06
C ASP A 83 -13.08 17.60 -2.85
N LEU A 84 -12.45 18.46 -2.03
CA LEU A 84 -12.88 19.85 -1.83
C LEU A 84 -12.80 20.68 -3.12
N MET A 85 -11.82 20.43 -3.97
CA MET A 85 -11.66 21.08 -5.27
C MET A 85 -12.57 20.50 -6.36
N GLY A 86 -13.29 19.41 -6.08
CA GLY A 86 -14.12 18.71 -7.06
C GLY A 86 -13.32 18.10 -8.21
N ARG A 87 -12.08 17.65 -7.93
CA ARG A 87 -11.16 17.07 -8.92
C ARG A 87 -11.13 15.55 -8.80
N PRO A 88 -11.60 14.79 -9.79
CA PRO A 88 -11.54 13.32 -9.77
C PRO A 88 -10.10 12.81 -9.77
N TYR A 89 -9.78 11.83 -8.95
CA TYR A 89 -8.45 11.22 -8.82
C TYR A 89 -8.54 9.70 -8.73
N THR A 90 -7.40 9.01 -8.93
CA THR A 90 -7.34 7.55 -8.93
C THR A 90 -7.22 6.96 -7.53
N GLY A 91 -7.77 5.74 -7.36
CA GLY A 91 -7.64 4.96 -6.13
C GLY A 91 -8.64 5.33 -5.03
N SER A 92 -8.27 5.01 -3.82
CA SER A 92 -9.12 5.12 -2.63
C SER A 92 -9.34 6.58 -2.18
N GLY A 93 -10.42 6.81 -1.46
CA GLY A 93 -10.74 8.10 -0.86
C GLY A 93 -9.91 8.44 0.39
N PRO A 94 -10.04 9.68 0.92
CA PRO A 94 -9.17 10.17 2.00
C PRO A 94 -9.26 9.33 3.28
N SER A 95 -10.45 8.88 3.66
CA SER A 95 -10.64 8.07 4.87
C SER A 95 -9.93 6.72 4.76
N ALA A 96 -10.10 6.01 3.64
CA ALA A 96 -9.44 4.73 3.42
C ALA A 96 -7.90 4.87 3.37
N CYS A 97 -7.38 5.92 2.73
CA CYS A 97 -5.95 6.21 2.69
C CYS A 97 -5.39 6.48 4.09
N ALA A 98 -6.06 7.31 4.90
CA ALA A 98 -5.64 7.63 6.26
C ALA A 98 -5.67 6.40 7.18
N ILE A 99 -6.73 5.58 7.08
CA ILE A 99 -6.89 4.34 7.85
C ILE A 99 -5.82 3.32 7.44
N ALA A 100 -5.57 3.13 6.16
CA ALA A 100 -4.57 2.18 5.67
C ALA A 100 -3.14 2.56 6.08
N MET A 101 -2.85 3.86 6.18
CA MET A 101 -1.55 4.36 6.63
C MET A 101 -1.29 4.09 8.11
N ASP A 102 -2.30 4.18 8.98
CA ASP A 102 -2.18 3.90 10.42
C ASP A 102 -2.45 2.41 10.70
N LYS A 103 -1.38 1.63 10.94
CA LYS A 103 -1.46 0.19 11.22
C LYS A 103 -2.28 -0.13 12.47
N ARG A 104 -2.34 0.78 13.45
CA ARG A 104 -3.18 0.62 14.64
C ARG A 104 -4.66 0.64 14.29
N VAL A 105 -5.07 1.60 13.45
CA VAL A 105 -6.47 1.75 13.03
C VAL A 105 -6.87 0.64 12.07
N SER A 106 -6.03 0.35 11.06
CA SER A 106 -6.32 -0.70 10.09
C SER A 106 -6.46 -2.08 10.74
N LYS A 107 -5.57 -2.44 11.68
CA LYS A 107 -5.65 -3.72 12.41
C LYS A 107 -6.88 -3.80 13.33
N ALA A 108 -7.28 -2.69 13.96
CA ALA A 108 -8.52 -2.67 14.76
C ALA A 108 -9.74 -2.98 13.89
N LEU A 109 -9.80 -2.46 12.66
CA LEU A 109 -10.87 -2.78 11.70
C LEU A 109 -10.77 -4.22 11.19
N PHE A 110 -9.56 -4.74 10.94
CA PHE A 110 -9.38 -6.15 10.57
C PHE A 110 -9.93 -7.08 11.66
N VAL A 111 -9.61 -6.82 12.92
CA VAL A 111 -10.13 -7.61 14.05
C VAL A 111 -11.66 -7.51 14.14
N LEU A 112 -12.22 -6.31 13.97
CA LEU A 112 -13.68 -6.07 14.01
C LEU A 112 -14.41 -6.87 12.91
N ASP A 113 -13.83 -6.93 11.71
CA ASP A 113 -14.43 -7.61 10.55
C ASP A 113 -13.98 -9.08 10.43
N GLY A 114 -13.28 -9.62 11.44
CA GLY A 114 -12.84 -11.02 11.46
C GLY A 114 -11.74 -11.36 10.46
N VAL A 115 -11.01 -10.36 9.95
CA VAL A 115 -9.86 -10.57 9.05
C VAL A 115 -8.65 -10.99 9.89
N PRO A 116 -8.03 -12.15 9.63
CA PRO A 116 -6.84 -12.57 10.36
C PRO A 116 -5.70 -11.56 10.20
N THR A 117 -5.16 -11.11 11.31
CA THR A 117 -4.00 -10.20 11.38
C THR A 117 -3.16 -10.58 12.60
N PRO A 118 -1.81 -10.39 12.59
CA PRO A 118 -0.99 -10.71 13.74
C PRO A 118 -1.47 -9.99 14.99
N ALA A 119 -1.40 -10.65 16.14
CA ALA A 119 -1.66 -9.99 17.42
C ALA A 119 -0.65 -8.85 17.63
N ALA A 120 -1.06 -7.77 18.28
CA ALA A 120 -0.23 -6.59 18.41
C ALA A 120 -0.49 -5.83 19.71
N GLU A 121 0.57 -5.20 20.23
CA GLU A 121 0.54 -4.20 21.29
C GLU A 121 1.00 -2.85 20.72
N TYR A 122 0.47 -1.78 21.30
CA TYR A 122 0.71 -0.42 20.81
C TYR A 122 1.40 0.41 21.89
N ILE A 123 2.54 0.97 21.54
CA ILE A 123 3.39 1.75 22.42
C ILE A 123 3.39 3.20 21.91
N THR A 124 3.10 4.15 22.78
CA THR A 124 3.26 5.57 22.47
C THR A 124 4.51 6.09 23.18
N VAL A 125 5.40 6.70 22.43
CA VAL A 125 6.65 7.28 22.91
C VAL A 125 6.53 8.80 22.81
N ALA A 126 6.63 9.52 23.94
CA ALA A 126 6.53 10.98 23.95
C ALA A 126 7.86 11.62 23.50
N ASP A 127 8.92 11.46 24.30
CA ASP A 127 10.24 12.04 24.03
C ASP A 127 11.31 10.94 23.89
N ALA A 128 11.23 9.89 24.69
CA ALA A 128 12.14 8.74 24.67
C ALA A 128 11.41 7.48 25.12
N VAL A 129 11.95 6.32 24.77
CA VAL A 129 11.46 5.02 25.26
C VAL A 129 11.82 4.88 26.73
N GLU A 130 10.83 4.68 27.60
CA GLU A 130 10.95 4.51 29.04
C GLU A 130 10.86 3.03 29.44
N GLU A 131 11.25 2.68 30.67
CA GLU A 131 11.23 1.30 31.15
C GLU A 131 9.85 0.62 31.09
N PRO A 132 8.71 1.27 31.45
CA PRO A 132 7.41 0.62 31.37
C PRO A 132 7.04 0.16 29.94
N GLN A 133 7.45 0.90 28.90
CA GLN A 133 7.22 0.52 27.51
C GLN A 133 8.06 -0.69 27.11
N VAL A 134 9.30 -0.76 27.59
CA VAL A 134 10.18 -1.92 27.39
C VAL A 134 9.62 -3.14 28.12
N GLU A 135 9.18 -3.01 29.38
CA GLU A 135 8.60 -4.10 30.16
C GLU A 135 7.34 -4.69 29.50
N ILE A 136 6.41 -3.85 29.03
CA ILE A 136 5.24 -4.30 28.28
C ILE A 136 5.67 -5.07 27.03
N SER A 137 6.63 -4.55 26.28
CA SER A 137 7.11 -5.18 25.05
C SER A 137 7.85 -6.49 25.30
N LEU A 138 8.57 -6.61 26.43
CA LEU A 138 9.21 -7.86 26.84
C LEU A 138 8.18 -8.92 27.25
N ALA A 139 7.10 -8.53 27.94
CA ALA A 139 6.04 -9.46 28.30
C ALA A 139 5.35 -10.06 27.07
N VAL A 140 5.16 -9.28 26.00
CA VAL A 140 4.60 -9.83 24.75
C VAL A 140 5.62 -10.67 24.00
N LEU A 141 6.91 -10.33 24.05
CA LEU A 141 7.96 -11.16 23.45
C LEU A 141 8.05 -12.54 24.11
N GLU A 142 7.94 -12.62 25.44
CA GLU A 142 7.87 -13.89 26.15
C GLU A 142 6.70 -14.75 25.70
N LYS A 143 5.54 -14.12 25.40
CA LYS A 143 4.35 -14.81 24.93
C LYS A 143 4.49 -15.33 23.48
N TRP A 144 5.16 -14.56 22.61
CA TRP A 144 5.22 -14.86 21.17
C TRP A 144 6.56 -15.45 20.72
N GLU A 145 7.55 -15.54 21.61
CA GLU A 145 8.92 -16.00 21.32
C GLU A 145 9.66 -15.13 20.31
N LYS A 146 8.94 -14.49 19.38
CA LYS A 146 9.47 -13.61 18.37
C LYS A 146 8.47 -12.50 18.02
N ALA A 147 8.94 -11.27 17.92
CA ALA A 147 8.14 -10.10 17.65
C ALA A 147 8.69 -9.25 16.51
N VAL A 148 7.81 -8.45 15.89
CA VAL A 148 8.17 -7.42 14.91
C VAL A 148 7.86 -6.06 15.50
N VAL A 149 8.87 -5.22 15.67
CA VAL A 149 8.73 -3.84 16.15
C VAL A 149 8.79 -2.91 14.95
N LYS A 150 7.81 -2.04 14.79
CA LYS A 150 7.73 -1.12 13.65
C LYS A 150 6.97 0.17 13.97
N PRO A 151 7.23 1.28 13.24
CA PRO A 151 6.40 2.48 13.32
C PRO A 151 4.97 2.20 12.84
N CYS A 152 3.95 2.85 13.41
CA CYS A 152 2.55 2.68 12.99
C CYS A 152 2.27 3.28 11.61
N CYS A 153 2.79 4.48 11.32
CA CYS A 153 2.44 5.25 10.13
C CYS A 153 3.57 5.36 9.08
N CYS A 154 4.45 4.37 9.01
CA CYS A 154 5.52 4.33 8.01
C CYS A 154 5.35 3.18 7.03
N GLY A 155 5.70 3.44 5.76
CA GLY A 155 5.77 2.44 4.69
C GLY A 155 7.16 1.85 4.49
N SER A 156 7.32 1.06 3.44
CA SER A 156 8.61 0.60 2.88
C SER A 156 9.57 -0.12 3.84
N THR A 157 9.06 -0.76 4.89
CA THR A 157 9.87 -1.48 5.90
C THR A 157 10.85 -0.56 6.68
N VAL A 158 10.61 0.75 6.68
CA VAL A 158 11.44 1.72 7.43
C VAL A 158 11.20 1.53 8.93
N GLY A 159 12.27 1.47 9.72
CA GLY A 159 12.20 1.34 11.18
C GLY A 159 11.71 -0.02 11.69
N VAL A 160 11.64 -1.05 10.82
CA VAL A 160 11.16 -2.39 11.18
C VAL A 160 12.32 -3.23 11.71
N THR A 161 12.12 -3.86 12.88
CA THR A 161 13.08 -4.79 13.49
C THR A 161 12.38 -6.06 13.94
N ILE A 162 12.98 -7.22 13.62
CA ILE A 162 12.55 -8.50 14.19
C ILE A 162 13.35 -8.73 15.46
N VAL A 163 12.66 -9.00 16.57
CA VAL A 163 13.23 -9.22 17.90
C VAL A 163 12.89 -10.64 18.36
N ASP A 164 13.92 -11.42 18.68
CA ASP A 164 13.84 -12.80 19.19
C ASP A 164 14.51 -12.97 20.56
N SER A 165 14.98 -11.88 21.12
CA SER A 165 15.65 -11.88 22.43
C SER A 165 15.45 -10.55 23.17
N PRO A 166 15.35 -10.57 24.53
CA PRO A 166 15.10 -9.37 25.32
C PRO A 166 16.10 -8.24 25.10
N GLY A 167 17.37 -8.57 24.84
CA GLY A 167 18.44 -7.57 24.66
C GLY A 167 18.27 -6.64 23.46
N GLY A 168 17.47 -7.03 22.45
CA GLY A 168 17.21 -6.23 21.27
C GLY A 168 16.00 -5.29 21.37
N MET A 169 15.13 -5.48 22.37
CA MET A 169 13.82 -4.81 22.41
C MET A 169 13.93 -3.29 22.52
N ARG A 170 14.72 -2.78 23.49
CA ARG A 170 14.92 -1.33 23.63
C ARG A 170 15.42 -0.68 22.36
N GLN A 171 16.45 -1.26 21.72
CA GLN A 171 17.02 -0.71 20.49
C GLN A 171 15.98 -0.71 19.36
N ALA A 172 15.13 -1.74 19.26
CA ALA A 172 14.08 -1.82 18.26
C ALA A 172 13.00 -0.75 18.50
N LEU A 173 12.60 -0.51 19.74
CA LEU A 173 11.65 0.55 20.11
C LEU A 173 12.23 1.94 19.81
N ASP A 174 13.49 2.21 20.21
CA ASP A 174 14.16 3.50 19.95
C ASP A 174 14.25 3.77 18.44
N LEU A 175 14.59 2.74 17.64
CA LEU A 175 14.66 2.86 16.19
C LEU A 175 13.28 3.19 15.59
N ALA A 176 12.24 2.47 15.97
CA ALA A 176 10.89 2.68 15.45
C ALA A 176 10.34 4.06 15.87
N ALA A 177 10.55 4.44 17.14
CA ALA A 177 10.14 5.73 17.69
C ALA A 177 10.82 6.93 17.01
N GLY A 178 12.01 6.74 16.47
CA GLY A 178 12.71 7.76 15.67
C GLY A 178 11.99 8.13 14.36
N PHE A 179 11.06 7.29 13.89
CA PHE A 179 10.27 7.55 12.69
C PHE A 179 8.81 7.92 12.99
N ASP A 180 8.24 7.37 14.07
CA ASP A 180 6.86 7.63 14.47
C ASP A 180 6.74 7.42 16.00
N PRO A 181 6.20 8.38 16.76
CA PRO A 181 5.98 8.23 18.18
C PRO A 181 5.01 7.09 18.54
N SER A 182 4.19 6.64 17.57
CA SER A 182 3.33 5.47 17.71
C SER A 182 4.06 4.23 17.17
N VAL A 183 4.42 3.31 18.04
CA VAL A 183 5.12 2.07 17.71
C VAL A 183 4.19 0.87 17.93
N ILE A 184 4.23 -0.07 17.01
CA ILE A 184 3.55 -1.36 17.14
C ILE A 184 4.56 -2.47 17.39
N VAL A 185 4.29 -3.32 18.37
CA VAL A 185 4.97 -4.58 18.63
C VAL A 185 4.01 -5.70 18.24
N GLU A 186 4.37 -6.47 17.25
CA GLU A 186 3.50 -7.42 16.56
C GLU A 186 4.06 -8.83 16.68
N GLU A 187 3.20 -9.83 16.83
CA GLU A 187 3.60 -11.23 16.73
C GLU A 187 4.26 -11.52 15.39
N PHE A 188 5.42 -12.16 15.39
CA PHE A 188 6.05 -12.61 14.17
C PHE A 188 5.34 -13.84 13.60
N ILE A 189 4.73 -13.72 12.44
CA ILE A 189 4.07 -14.84 11.76
C ILE A 189 5.09 -15.54 10.85
N PRO A 190 5.48 -16.79 11.14
CA PRO A 190 6.31 -17.59 10.23
C PRO A 190 5.52 -17.96 8.97
N GLY A 191 6.23 -18.34 7.89
CA GLY A 191 5.60 -18.78 6.65
C GLY A 191 6.01 -17.96 5.43
N ARG A 192 5.21 -18.01 4.37
CA ARG A 192 5.47 -17.39 3.07
C ARG A 192 4.99 -15.94 3.04
N GLU A 193 5.75 -15.07 2.39
CA GLU A 193 5.33 -13.69 2.14
C GLU A 193 4.51 -13.64 0.86
N ILE A 194 3.27 -13.18 0.97
CA ILE A 194 2.26 -13.18 -0.09
C ILE A 194 1.76 -11.75 -0.28
N THR A 195 1.50 -11.38 -1.53
CA THR A 195 0.79 -10.14 -1.83
C THR A 195 -0.29 -10.37 -2.86
N VAL A 196 -1.39 -9.64 -2.69
CA VAL A 196 -2.57 -9.74 -3.55
C VAL A 196 -3.00 -8.34 -3.98
N THR A 197 -3.17 -8.14 -5.27
CA THR A 197 -3.87 -6.98 -5.78
C THR A 197 -5.37 -7.23 -5.71
N VAL A 198 -6.09 -6.41 -4.97
CA VAL A 198 -7.55 -6.37 -4.98
C VAL A 198 -7.99 -5.32 -5.98
N TRP A 199 -8.94 -5.68 -6.83
CA TRP A 199 -9.48 -4.85 -7.90
C TRP A 199 -10.99 -4.69 -7.75
N GLU A 200 -11.47 -3.47 -7.90
CA GLU A 200 -12.89 -3.15 -7.87
C GLU A 200 -13.30 -2.48 -9.17
N GLU A 201 -14.26 -3.07 -9.87
CA GLU A 201 -14.81 -2.53 -11.11
C GLU A 201 -16.29 -2.91 -11.23
N SER A 202 -17.13 -1.95 -11.58
CA SER A 202 -18.57 -2.17 -11.82
C SER A 202 -19.33 -2.81 -10.65
N GLY A 203 -18.90 -2.55 -9.41
CA GLY A 203 -19.51 -3.10 -8.19
C GLY A 203 -19.02 -4.49 -7.81
N GLU A 204 -18.13 -5.08 -8.58
CA GLU A 204 -17.46 -6.34 -8.24
C GLU A 204 -16.08 -6.07 -7.62
N THR A 205 -15.75 -6.79 -6.55
CA THR A 205 -14.43 -6.77 -5.92
C THR A 205 -13.81 -8.14 -6.08
N ILE A 206 -12.67 -8.21 -6.78
CA ILE A 206 -11.96 -9.46 -7.07
C ILE A 206 -10.50 -9.37 -6.64
N ALA A 207 -9.91 -10.52 -6.32
CA ALA A 207 -8.46 -10.67 -6.18
C ALA A 207 -7.83 -11.01 -7.53
N LEU A 208 -6.77 -10.32 -7.91
CA LEU A 208 -5.95 -10.68 -9.06
C LEU A 208 -4.98 -11.81 -8.68
N PRO A 209 -4.29 -12.46 -9.65
CA PRO A 209 -3.36 -13.55 -9.38
C PRO A 209 -2.40 -13.23 -8.23
N VAL A 210 -2.34 -14.14 -7.27
CA VAL A 210 -1.53 -14.04 -6.06
C VAL A 210 -0.04 -14.06 -6.40
N ILE A 211 0.76 -13.25 -5.71
CA ILE A 211 2.23 -13.23 -5.85
C ILE A 211 2.86 -13.72 -4.56
N GLN A 212 3.78 -14.67 -4.66
CA GLN A 212 4.71 -14.98 -3.58
C GLN A 212 5.98 -14.15 -3.74
N ILE A 213 6.40 -13.50 -2.66
CA ILE A 213 7.63 -12.72 -2.56
C ILE A 213 8.68 -13.62 -1.90
N VAL A 214 9.83 -13.81 -2.56
CA VAL A 214 10.91 -14.68 -2.09
C VAL A 214 12.19 -13.85 -2.00
N PRO A 215 12.43 -13.17 -0.86
CA PRO A 215 13.68 -12.43 -0.65
C PRO A 215 14.87 -13.38 -0.54
N ARG A 216 15.95 -13.13 -1.25
CA ARG A 216 17.17 -13.96 -1.19
C ARG A 216 17.92 -13.82 0.12
N SER A 217 17.69 -12.74 0.87
CA SER A 217 18.26 -12.48 2.21
C SER A 217 17.42 -12.97 3.37
N GLY A 218 16.28 -13.64 3.12
CA GLY A 218 15.38 -14.18 4.14
C GLY A 218 14.34 -13.19 4.68
N PHE A 219 14.56 -11.87 4.58
CA PHE A 219 13.61 -10.83 5.00
C PHE A 219 13.45 -9.76 3.92
N TYR A 220 12.21 -9.27 3.72
CA TYR A 220 11.87 -8.32 2.67
C TYR A 220 12.15 -6.88 3.13
N THR A 221 13.44 -6.55 3.23
CA THR A 221 13.95 -5.22 3.62
C THR A 221 13.71 -4.18 2.52
N TYR A 222 13.91 -2.89 2.87
CA TYR A 222 13.91 -1.80 1.89
C TYR A 222 14.86 -2.09 0.70
N GLU A 223 16.08 -2.56 0.98
CA GLU A 223 17.05 -2.92 -0.06
C GLU A 223 16.54 -4.09 -0.93
N ALA A 224 15.90 -5.09 -0.32
CA ALA A 224 15.33 -6.24 -1.05
C ALA A 224 14.15 -5.84 -1.96
N LYS A 225 13.42 -4.76 -1.59
CA LYS A 225 12.30 -4.21 -2.39
C LYS A 225 12.77 -3.47 -3.65
N TYR A 226 13.85 -2.69 -3.54
CA TYR A 226 14.23 -1.72 -4.58
C TYR A 226 15.53 -2.07 -5.33
N THR A 227 16.26 -3.10 -4.91
CA THR A 227 17.47 -3.56 -5.61
C THR A 227 17.16 -4.74 -6.53
N ALA A 228 17.42 -4.57 -7.82
CA ALA A 228 17.19 -5.62 -8.81
C ALA A 228 17.96 -6.92 -8.46
N GLY A 229 17.28 -8.07 -8.56
CA GLY A 229 17.89 -9.39 -8.32
C GLY A 229 18.01 -9.80 -6.84
N LYS A 230 17.54 -8.98 -5.89
CA LYS A 230 17.55 -9.35 -4.46
C LYS A 230 16.30 -10.13 -4.04
N THR A 231 15.24 -10.11 -4.84
CA THR A 231 13.95 -10.75 -4.55
C THR A 231 13.41 -11.41 -5.81
N ASP A 232 12.95 -12.63 -5.68
CA ASP A 232 12.22 -13.34 -6.72
C ASP A 232 10.70 -13.20 -6.47
N TYR A 233 9.91 -13.02 -7.53
CA TYR A 233 8.46 -12.84 -7.48
C TYR A 233 7.80 -13.95 -8.30
N LEU A 234 7.10 -14.85 -7.64
CA LEU A 234 6.41 -15.97 -8.28
C LEU A 234 4.93 -15.61 -8.49
N CYS A 235 4.51 -15.46 -9.74
CA CYS A 235 3.15 -15.10 -10.11
C CYS A 235 2.65 -15.98 -11.28
N PRO A 236 1.60 -16.78 -11.10
CA PRO A 236 0.88 -17.04 -9.86
C PRO A 236 1.77 -17.68 -8.78
N ALA A 237 1.46 -17.41 -7.51
CA ALA A 237 2.16 -18.03 -6.37
C ALA A 237 2.00 -19.56 -6.41
N PRO A 238 3.07 -20.34 -6.11
CA PRO A 238 3.00 -21.81 -6.06
C PRO A 238 2.39 -22.29 -4.73
N ILE A 239 1.12 -21.98 -4.53
CA ILE A 239 0.30 -22.38 -3.38
C ILE A 239 -0.88 -23.22 -3.84
N SER A 240 -1.50 -23.98 -2.93
CA SER A 240 -2.65 -24.82 -3.27
C SER A 240 -3.88 -23.97 -3.66
N ALA A 241 -4.86 -24.60 -4.31
CA ALA A 241 -6.11 -23.92 -4.66
C ALA A 241 -6.85 -23.41 -3.41
N GLU A 242 -6.85 -24.22 -2.33
CA GLU A 242 -7.49 -23.89 -1.07
C GLU A 242 -6.78 -22.72 -0.34
N GLU A 243 -5.43 -22.71 -0.34
CA GLU A 243 -4.65 -21.59 0.17
C GLU A 243 -4.91 -20.32 -0.65
N THR A 244 -5.00 -20.46 -1.99
CA THR A 244 -5.31 -19.34 -2.90
C THR A 244 -6.66 -18.72 -2.56
N GLU A 245 -7.70 -19.53 -2.37
CA GLU A 245 -9.04 -19.09 -2.01
C GLU A 245 -9.02 -18.30 -0.70
N ARG A 246 -8.44 -18.87 0.38
CA ARG A 246 -8.32 -18.21 1.68
C ARG A 246 -7.55 -16.88 1.62
N VAL A 247 -6.43 -16.84 0.88
CA VAL A 247 -5.62 -15.62 0.68
C VAL A 247 -6.42 -14.55 -0.06
N CYS A 248 -7.15 -14.94 -1.11
CA CYS A 248 -7.99 -14.02 -1.87
C CYS A 248 -9.15 -13.47 -1.03
N GLU A 249 -9.84 -14.33 -0.28
CA GLU A 249 -10.94 -13.94 0.62
C GLU A 249 -10.47 -12.95 1.69
N ALA A 250 -9.36 -13.27 2.39
CA ALA A 250 -8.79 -12.39 3.40
C ALA A 250 -8.38 -11.04 2.82
N SER A 251 -7.83 -11.02 1.60
CA SER A 251 -7.42 -9.79 0.92
C SER A 251 -8.61 -8.92 0.52
N VAL A 252 -9.67 -9.52 -0.02
CA VAL A 252 -10.90 -8.80 -0.38
C VAL A 252 -11.58 -8.27 0.89
N ALA A 253 -11.63 -9.06 1.97
CA ALA A 253 -12.17 -8.62 3.25
C ALA A 253 -11.39 -7.44 3.83
N ALA A 254 -10.05 -7.49 3.82
CA ALA A 254 -9.20 -6.39 4.27
C ALA A 254 -9.40 -5.11 3.46
N HIS A 255 -9.48 -5.21 2.13
CA HIS A 255 -9.78 -4.08 1.24
C HIS A 255 -11.11 -3.40 1.62
N ARG A 256 -12.15 -4.22 1.84
CA ARG A 256 -13.50 -3.72 2.22
C ARG A 256 -13.54 -3.14 3.62
N ALA A 257 -12.88 -3.77 4.59
CA ALA A 257 -12.81 -3.32 5.98
C ALA A 257 -12.26 -1.89 6.09
N LEU A 258 -11.30 -1.52 5.24
CA LEU A 258 -10.73 -0.17 5.22
C LEU A 258 -11.50 0.81 4.31
N GLY A 259 -12.55 0.36 3.61
CA GLY A 259 -13.30 1.19 2.66
C GLY A 259 -12.47 1.59 1.44
N CYS A 260 -11.52 0.76 1.03
CA CYS A 260 -10.75 0.98 -0.17
C CYS A 260 -11.63 0.94 -1.42
N SER A 261 -11.21 1.61 -2.49
CA SER A 261 -11.91 1.63 -3.77
C SER A 261 -10.96 1.58 -4.94
N VAL A 262 -11.46 1.12 -6.09
CA VAL A 262 -10.77 0.92 -7.36
C VAL A 262 -9.74 -0.19 -7.29
N TYR A 263 -8.70 -0.05 -6.49
CA TYR A 263 -7.69 -1.08 -6.26
C TYR A 263 -6.90 -0.82 -4.98
N SER A 264 -6.32 -1.89 -4.45
CA SER A 264 -5.30 -1.84 -3.40
C SER A 264 -4.36 -3.03 -3.53
N ARG A 265 -3.25 -2.99 -2.80
CA ARG A 265 -2.37 -4.15 -2.62
C ARG A 265 -2.39 -4.56 -1.16
N VAL A 266 -2.72 -5.81 -0.91
CA VAL A 266 -2.76 -6.40 0.43
C VAL A 266 -1.54 -7.29 0.61
N ASP A 267 -0.75 -7.03 1.65
CA ASP A 267 0.46 -7.78 1.98
C ASP A 267 0.16 -8.70 3.17
N LEU A 268 0.50 -9.99 3.06
CA LEU A 268 0.13 -11.05 4.00
C LEU A 268 1.30 -11.98 4.32
N ARG A 269 1.19 -12.67 5.46
CA ARG A 269 1.97 -13.86 5.77
C ARG A 269 1.05 -15.07 5.70
N LEU A 270 1.42 -16.06 4.91
CA LEU A 270 0.71 -17.34 4.80
C LEU A 270 1.50 -18.40 5.55
N THR A 271 0.92 -18.90 6.65
CA THR A 271 1.53 -19.92 7.50
C THR A 271 1.55 -21.30 6.82
N ASP A 272 2.29 -22.25 7.36
CA ASP A 272 2.38 -23.61 6.80
C ASP A 272 1.09 -24.40 6.96
N ASP A 273 0.24 -24.04 7.92
CA ASP A 273 -1.13 -24.56 8.09
C ASP A 273 -2.16 -23.81 7.24
N GLY A 274 -1.70 -22.88 6.41
CA GLY A 274 -2.48 -22.19 5.39
C GLY A 274 -3.39 -21.07 5.91
N ILE A 275 -3.05 -20.45 7.05
CA ILE A 275 -3.77 -19.27 7.56
C ILE A 275 -3.12 -18.00 7.00
N PRO A 276 -3.87 -17.11 6.29
CA PRO A 276 -3.36 -15.86 5.78
C PRO A 276 -3.52 -14.73 6.81
N TYR A 277 -2.43 -14.23 7.35
CA TYR A 277 -2.41 -13.07 8.24
C TYR A 277 -2.14 -11.79 7.46
N VAL A 278 -3.10 -10.87 7.43
CA VAL A 278 -2.96 -9.56 6.77
C VAL A 278 -2.04 -8.66 7.59
N LEU A 279 -0.99 -8.16 6.97
CA LEU A 279 -0.02 -7.24 7.57
C LEU A 279 -0.42 -5.79 7.36
N GLU A 280 -0.76 -5.43 6.12
CA GLU A 280 -1.13 -4.06 5.72
C GLU A 280 -1.87 -4.05 4.37
N VAL A 281 -2.55 -2.93 4.10
CA VAL A 281 -3.16 -2.61 2.81
C VAL A 281 -2.55 -1.33 2.26
N ASN A 282 -2.06 -1.38 1.02
CA ASN A 282 -1.49 -0.23 0.33
C ASN A 282 -2.49 0.33 -0.67
N THR A 283 -2.89 1.58 -0.49
CA THR A 283 -3.88 2.27 -1.35
C THR A 283 -3.29 2.95 -2.57
N ALA A 284 -1.98 3.23 -2.57
CA ALA A 284 -1.24 3.81 -3.68
C ALA A 284 0.05 3.00 -3.97
N PRO A 285 -0.05 1.69 -4.29
CA PRO A 285 1.11 0.84 -4.50
C PRO A 285 1.93 1.26 -5.71
N GLY A 286 3.23 0.94 -5.70
CA GLY A 286 4.16 1.24 -6.78
C GLY A 286 3.67 0.76 -8.15
N MET A 287 3.84 1.59 -9.18
CA MET A 287 3.28 1.43 -10.51
C MET A 287 4.34 1.54 -11.62
N THR A 288 5.52 0.94 -11.40
CA THR A 288 6.46 0.68 -12.50
C THR A 288 6.12 -0.66 -13.16
N ALA A 289 6.59 -0.90 -14.38
CA ALA A 289 6.35 -2.17 -15.09
C ALA A 289 6.84 -3.42 -14.31
N THR A 290 7.75 -3.24 -13.35
CA THR A 290 8.29 -4.31 -12.51
C THR A 290 7.62 -4.40 -11.13
N SER A 291 6.72 -3.48 -10.81
CA SER A 291 5.97 -3.46 -9.55
C SER A 291 4.96 -4.61 -9.44
N LEU A 292 4.53 -4.91 -8.22
CA LEU A 292 3.70 -6.09 -7.91
C LEU A 292 2.30 -6.02 -8.55
N VAL A 293 1.66 -4.85 -8.49
CA VAL A 293 0.33 -4.65 -9.12
C VAL A 293 0.37 -4.89 -10.64
N PRO A 294 1.28 -4.29 -11.42
CA PRO A 294 1.45 -4.62 -12.84
C PRO A 294 1.79 -6.09 -13.11
N LYS A 295 2.59 -6.76 -12.25
CA LYS A 295 2.89 -8.20 -12.40
C LYS A 295 1.63 -9.06 -12.23
N SER A 296 0.83 -8.80 -11.19
CA SER A 296 -0.43 -9.49 -10.95
C SER A 296 -1.42 -9.28 -12.10
N ALA A 297 -1.53 -8.04 -12.59
CA ALA A 297 -2.36 -7.68 -13.75
C ALA A 297 -1.89 -8.39 -15.04
N ALA A 298 -0.58 -8.46 -15.28
CA ALA A 298 -0.02 -9.19 -16.43
C ALA A 298 -0.34 -10.69 -16.38
N ALA A 299 -0.28 -11.32 -15.20
CA ALA A 299 -0.69 -12.70 -15.02
C ALA A 299 -2.21 -12.91 -15.23
N LYS A 300 -3.04 -11.88 -15.03
CA LYS A 300 -4.47 -11.85 -15.38
C LYS A 300 -4.69 -11.68 -16.89
N GLY A 301 -3.65 -11.30 -17.65
CA GLY A 301 -3.72 -11.02 -19.09
C GLY A 301 -3.89 -9.54 -19.45
N TRP A 302 -3.75 -8.62 -18.47
CA TRP A 302 -3.82 -7.18 -18.72
C TRP A 302 -2.43 -6.59 -18.97
N SER A 303 -2.25 -5.88 -20.06
CA SER A 303 -1.04 -5.10 -20.28
C SER A 303 -0.95 -3.92 -19.32
N PHE A 304 0.26 -3.37 -19.12
CA PHE A 304 0.42 -2.21 -18.26
C PHE A 304 -0.33 -0.96 -18.75
N PRO A 305 -0.37 -0.64 -20.08
CA PRO A 305 -1.26 0.38 -20.61
C PRO A 305 -2.74 0.13 -20.30
N GLU A 306 -3.21 -1.11 -20.46
CA GLU A 306 -4.59 -1.47 -20.13
C GLU A 306 -4.90 -1.28 -18.65
N LEU A 307 -4.02 -1.72 -17.73
CA LEU A 307 -4.16 -1.53 -16.29
C LEU A 307 -4.28 -0.05 -15.94
N ALA A 308 -3.35 0.79 -16.44
CA ALA A 308 -3.36 2.23 -16.16
C ALA A 308 -4.66 2.90 -16.65
N MET A 309 -5.12 2.54 -17.85
CA MET A 309 -6.39 3.04 -18.39
C MET A 309 -7.61 2.56 -17.59
N ARG A 310 -7.62 1.30 -17.12
CA ARG A 310 -8.70 0.77 -16.27
C ARG A 310 -8.75 1.54 -14.94
N ILE A 311 -7.61 1.75 -14.27
CA ILE A 311 -7.54 2.54 -13.02
C ILE A 311 -8.14 3.93 -13.23
N ALA A 312 -7.72 4.66 -14.27
CA ALA A 312 -8.22 6.00 -14.56
C ALA A 312 -9.73 6.02 -14.85
N LYS A 313 -10.22 5.09 -15.66
CA LYS A 313 -11.64 5.02 -16.04
C LYS A 313 -12.53 4.62 -14.86
N SER A 314 -12.17 3.60 -14.09
CA SER A 314 -12.93 3.16 -12.91
C SER A 314 -12.99 4.27 -11.85
N SER A 315 -11.88 4.96 -11.62
CA SER A 315 -11.83 6.10 -10.70
C SER A 315 -12.72 7.26 -11.15
N LEU A 316 -12.69 7.60 -12.44
CA LEU A 316 -13.54 8.64 -13.00
C LEU A 316 -15.04 8.26 -12.88
N ALA A 317 -15.40 7.01 -13.15
CA ALA A 317 -16.78 6.54 -13.06
C ALA A 317 -17.33 6.65 -11.62
N ILE A 318 -16.56 6.21 -10.62
CA ILE A 318 -16.95 6.28 -9.20
C ILE A 318 -17.15 7.74 -8.76
N ARG A 319 -16.24 8.64 -9.14
CA ARG A 319 -16.25 10.05 -8.67
C ARG A 319 -17.18 10.96 -9.48
N SER A 320 -17.60 10.54 -10.69
CA SER A 320 -18.58 11.28 -11.51
C SER A 320 -20.03 10.86 -11.23
N GLY A 321 -20.25 9.67 -10.69
CA GLY A 321 -21.59 9.10 -10.42
C GLY A 321 -22.26 9.61 -9.13
N GLY A 322 -21.58 10.38 -8.32
CA GLY A 322 -22.06 10.92 -7.03
C GLY A 322 -22.69 12.32 -7.11
N LYS A 323 -23.07 12.78 -8.30
CA LYS A 323 -23.79 14.06 -8.50
C LYS A 323 -25.26 13.83 -8.76
#